data_077c464f5880e0e0cfa3c6c4fb1504dc
#
_entry.id   077c464f5880e0e0cfa3c6c4fb1504dc
#
_cell.length_a   1.000
_cell.length_b   1.000
_cell.length_c   1.000
_cell.angle_alpha   90.00
_cell.angle_beta   90.00
_cell.angle_gamma   90.00
#
_symmetry.space_group_name_H-M   'P 1'
#
loop_
_entity.id
_entity.type
_entity.pdbx_description
1 polymer ?
#
loop_
_entity_poly.entity_id
_entity_poly.type
_entity_poly.pdbx_seq_one_letter_code
_entity_poly.pdbx_strand_id
1 'polypeptide(L)'
;MTAAVMMGYDMKGEDDLLTLKIQGMVLLEDWSLPLIQGEVKGYAFNPGVMLPPNDKGKLDVGGALGIGVLSVIKDIGLKEPYVGQTILVSGEIAEDLTYYYATSEQTPSSVALGVLMNKDNTVRQAGGFIIQLMPGASEAVISALEKKIGEIHSITTLLDVGNTPETILQYI
;
A
#
# COMPACT_ATOMS: atom_id res chain seq x y z
N MET A 1 -6.27 -0.14 -3.15
CA MET A 1 -6.19 0.56 -4.45
C MET A 1 -5.05 1.56 -4.49
N THR A 2 -4.92 2.53 -3.56
CA THR A 2 -3.82 3.53 -3.55
C THR A 2 -2.42 2.92 -3.71
N ALA A 3 -2.09 1.89 -2.94
CA ALA A 3 -0.80 1.19 -3.06
C ALA A 3 -0.57 0.63 -4.47
N ALA A 4 -1.60 -0.01 -5.04
CA ALA A 4 -1.49 -0.58 -6.37
C ALA A 4 -1.25 0.49 -7.44
N VAL A 5 -1.91 1.66 -7.36
CA VAL A 5 -1.65 2.78 -8.28
C VAL A 5 -0.19 3.23 -8.18
N MET A 6 0.33 3.44 -6.97
CA MET A 6 1.71 3.87 -6.77
C MET A 6 2.72 2.84 -7.28
N MET A 7 2.50 1.55 -6.98
CA MET A 7 3.36 0.46 -7.47
C MET A 7 3.29 0.31 -8.99
N GLY A 8 2.09 0.46 -9.57
CA GLY A 8 1.91 0.37 -11.02
C GLY A 8 2.52 1.55 -11.78
N TYR A 9 2.57 2.73 -11.15
CA TYR A 9 3.22 3.90 -11.75
C TYR A 9 4.75 3.76 -11.89
N ASP A 10 5.36 2.87 -11.10
CA ASP A 10 6.79 2.54 -11.21
C ASP A 10 7.10 1.55 -12.34
N MET A 11 6.08 0.96 -13.00
CA MET A 11 6.25 0.10 -14.16
C MET A 11 6.69 0.93 -15.38
N LYS A 12 7.58 0.38 -16.20
CA LYS A 12 8.27 1.14 -17.27
C LYS A 12 7.64 0.99 -18.64
N GLY A 13 6.99 -0.15 -18.91
CA GLY A 13 6.34 -0.44 -20.19
C GLY A 13 4.91 0.08 -20.22
N GLU A 14 4.47 0.58 -21.37
CA GLU A 14 3.10 1.07 -21.56
C GLU A 14 2.04 -0.04 -21.42
N ASP A 15 2.43 -1.28 -21.73
CA ASP A 15 1.56 -2.47 -21.66
C ASP A 15 1.82 -3.29 -20.38
N ASP A 16 2.71 -2.82 -19.50
CA ASP A 16 3.01 -3.53 -18.26
C ASP A 16 1.78 -3.56 -17.34
N LEU A 17 1.51 -4.73 -16.78
CA LEU A 17 0.40 -4.97 -15.88
C LEU A 17 0.88 -5.38 -14.49
N LEU A 18 0.45 -4.66 -13.47
CA LEU A 18 0.68 -5.04 -12.07
C LEU A 18 -0.61 -5.55 -11.44
N THR A 19 -0.57 -6.73 -10.85
CA THR A 19 -1.66 -7.25 -10.03
C THR A 19 -1.20 -7.38 -8.58
N LEU A 20 -1.87 -6.67 -7.69
CA LEU A 20 -1.70 -6.80 -6.25
C LEU A 20 -2.82 -7.67 -5.70
N LYS A 21 -2.47 -8.84 -5.15
CA LYS A 21 -3.43 -9.79 -4.59
C LYS A 21 -3.15 -9.98 -3.10
N ILE A 22 -4.18 -9.83 -2.28
CA ILE A 22 -4.12 -10.07 -0.84
C ILE A 22 -5.12 -11.14 -0.52
N GLN A 23 -4.64 -12.29 -0.04
CA GLN A 23 -5.44 -13.43 0.34
C GLN A 23 -5.40 -13.58 1.85
N GLY A 24 -6.53 -13.31 2.50
CA GLY A 24 -6.72 -13.55 3.92
C GLY A 24 -7.49 -14.84 4.16
N MET A 25 -7.41 -15.36 5.37
CA MET A 25 -8.07 -16.63 5.75
C MET A 25 -9.36 -16.44 6.56
N VAL A 26 -9.72 -15.19 6.91
CA VAL A 26 -10.81 -14.97 7.87
C VAL A 26 -12.07 -14.41 7.20
N LEU A 27 -12.13 -13.14 6.91
CA LEU A 27 -13.36 -12.48 6.44
C LEU A 27 -13.20 -11.83 5.05
N LEU A 28 -11.99 -11.41 4.70
CA LEU A 28 -11.65 -10.86 3.40
C LEU A 28 -10.80 -11.88 2.65
N GLU A 29 -11.42 -12.69 1.80
CA GLU A 29 -10.74 -13.82 1.18
C GLU A 29 -9.76 -13.43 0.08
N ASP A 30 -10.06 -12.42 -0.75
CA ASP A 30 -9.18 -12.04 -1.86
C ASP A 30 -9.39 -10.59 -2.32
N TRP A 31 -8.29 -9.93 -2.64
CA TRP A 31 -8.28 -8.64 -3.35
C TRP A 31 -7.38 -8.78 -4.57
N SER A 32 -7.90 -8.50 -5.76
CA SER A 32 -7.12 -8.46 -6.98
C SER A 32 -7.23 -7.09 -7.61
N LEU A 33 -6.10 -6.48 -7.93
CA LEU A 33 -5.99 -5.12 -8.44
C LEU A 33 -5.10 -5.11 -9.70
N PRO A 34 -5.63 -5.41 -10.89
CA PRO A 34 -4.88 -5.19 -12.12
C PRO A 34 -4.76 -3.68 -12.41
N LEU A 35 -3.60 -3.27 -12.87
CA LEU A 35 -3.23 -1.89 -13.18
C LEU A 35 -2.68 -1.80 -14.58
N ILE A 36 -3.20 -0.87 -15.37
CA ILE A 36 -2.65 -0.44 -16.65
C ILE A 36 -2.60 1.08 -16.64
N GLN A 37 -1.42 1.67 -16.88
CA GLN A 37 -1.25 3.12 -17.12
C GLN A 37 -1.93 4.05 -16.10
N GLY A 38 -1.81 3.75 -14.80
CA GLY A 38 -2.38 4.59 -13.74
C GLY A 38 -3.86 4.36 -13.47
N GLU A 39 -4.54 3.49 -14.22
CA GLU A 39 -5.89 3.05 -13.91
C GLU A 39 -5.86 1.80 -13.03
N VAL A 40 -6.69 1.78 -11.98
CA VAL A 40 -6.81 0.65 -11.07
C VAL A 40 -8.23 0.11 -11.06
N LYS A 41 -8.35 -1.21 -11.20
CA LYS A 41 -9.59 -1.94 -10.95
C LYS A 41 -9.38 -2.91 -9.81
N GLY A 42 -10.38 -3.06 -8.96
CA GLY A 42 -10.26 -4.00 -7.85
C GLY A 42 -11.59 -4.32 -7.24
N TYR A 43 -11.64 -5.48 -6.58
CA TYR A 43 -12.83 -5.93 -5.86
C TYR A 43 -12.42 -6.73 -4.63
N ALA A 44 -13.31 -6.77 -3.64
CA ALA A 44 -13.22 -7.66 -2.50
C ALA A 44 -14.25 -8.79 -2.70
N PHE A 45 -13.89 -10.03 -2.41
CA PHE A 45 -14.84 -11.15 -2.50
C PHE A 45 -15.96 -11.01 -1.47
N ASN A 46 -15.66 -10.51 -0.28
CA ASN A 46 -16.66 -10.24 0.75
C ASN A 46 -16.63 -8.76 1.15
N PRO A 47 -17.28 -7.86 0.38
CA PRO A 47 -17.25 -6.41 0.66
C PRO A 47 -18.14 -6.01 1.85
N GLY A 48 -18.96 -6.92 2.37
CA GLY A 48 -19.89 -6.68 3.48
C GLY A 48 -19.32 -6.92 4.87
N VAL A 49 -18.00 -7.09 5.01
CA VAL A 49 -17.36 -7.30 6.31
C VAL A 49 -17.54 -6.09 7.21
N MET A 50 -18.08 -6.33 8.40
CA MET A 50 -18.28 -5.32 9.45
C MET A 50 -17.57 -5.77 10.71
N LEU A 51 -16.56 -5.01 11.11
CA LEU A 51 -15.80 -5.23 12.35
C LEU A 51 -15.84 -3.96 13.22
N PRO A 52 -15.78 -4.12 14.55
CA PRO A 52 -15.55 -2.97 15.42
C PRO A 52 -14.17 -2.36 15.11
N PRO A 53 -13.96 -1.08 15.43
CA PRO A 53 -12.63 -0.49 15.35
C PRO A 53 -11.63 -1.26 16.21
N ASN A 54 -10.36 -1.27 15.79
CA ASN A 54 -9.28 -1.82 16.59
C ASN A 54 -9.02 -0.95 17.85
N ASP A 55 -8.11 -1.39 18.73
CA ASP A 55 -7.76 -0.69 19.97
C ASP A 55 -7.26 0.76 19.78
N LYS A 56 -6.85 1.10 18.55
CA LYS A 56 -6.44 2.46 18.16
C LYS A 56 -7.60 3.30 17.57
N GLY A 57 -8.82 2.77 17.58
CA GLY A 57 -9.99 3.43 17.00
C GLY A 57 -9.98 3.50 15.45
N LYS A 58 -9.18 2.67 14.80
CA LYS A 58 -9.08 2.58 13.32
C LYS A 58 -9.81 1.35 12.80
N LEU A 59 -10.01 1.30 11.48
CA LEU A 59 -10.51 0.10 10.81
C LEU A 59 -9.59 -1.09 11.13
N ASP A 60 -10.18 -2.19 11.58
CA ASP A 60 -9.43 -3.42 11.91
C ASP A 60 -9.18 -4.27 10.66
N VAL A 61 -8.27 -3.80 9.81
CA VAL A 61 -7.91 -4.48 8.56
C VAL A 61 -7.20 -5.80 8.86
N GLY A 62 -6.30 -5.79 9.85
CA GLY A 62 -5.59 -7.00 10.29
C GLY A 62 -6.55 -8.09 10.79
N GLY A 63 -7.55 -7.72 11.60
CA GLY A 63 -8.59 -8.65 12.06
C GLY A 63 -9.47 -9.16 10.92
N ALA A 64 -9.71 -8.34 9.88
CA ALA A 64 -10.48 -8.76 8.71
C ALA A 64 -9.74 -9.76 7.82
N LEU A 65 -8.42 -9.61 7.68
CA LEU A 65 -7.58 -10.47 6.84
C LEU A 65 -7.11 -11.71 7.58
N GLY A 66 -6.69 -11.56 8.82
CA GLY A 66 -6.06 -12.63 9.60
C GLY A 66 -4.74 -13.08 8.98
N ILE A 67 -4.45 -14.37 9.10
CA ILE A 67 -3.28 -14.98 8.44
C ILE A 67 -3.53 -14.98 6.93
N GLY A 68 -2.51 -14.61 6.16
CA GLY A 68 -2.68 -14.49 4.72
C GLY A 68 -1.39 -14.32 3.95
N VAL A 69 -1.54 -14.10 2.65
CA VAL A 69 -0.45 -13.93 1.69
C VAL A 69 -0.70 -12.68 0.85
N LEU A 70 0.33 -11.87 0.72
CA LEU A 70 0.43 -10.79 -0.24
C LEU A 70 1.18 -11.31 -1.47
N SER A 71 0.59 -11.16 -2.66
CA SER A 71 1.21 -11.49 -3.94
C SER A 71 1.25 -10.26 -4.82
N VAL A 72 2.42 -9.99 -5.39
CA VAL A 72 2.63 -8.96 -6.42
C VAL A 72 3.00 -9.65 -7.71
N ILE A 73 2.15 -9.52 -8.71
CA ILE A 73 2.33 -10.15 -10.02
C ILE A 73 2.61 -9.04 -11.02
N LYS A 74 3.76 -9.11 -11.69
CA LYS A 74 4.20 -8.14 -12.70
C LYS A 74 4.27 -8.85 -14.07
N ASP A 75 3.34 -8.52 -14.96
CA ASP A 75 3.40 -8.94 -16.35
C ASP A 75 4.08 -7.82 -17.14
N ILE A 76 5.28 -8.09 -17.59
CA ILE A 76 6.15 -7.18 -18.35
C ILE A 76 6.42 -7.72 -19.75
N GLY A 77 5.47 -8.49 -20.31
CA GLY A 77 5.57 -9.06 -21.65
C GLY A 77 6.52 -10.26 -21.76
N LEU A 78 6.92 -10.88 -20.64
CA LEU A 78 7.69 -12.12 -20.65
C LEU A 78 6.76 -13.33 -20.83
N LYS A 79 7.36 -14.50 -21.12
CA LYS A 79 6.60 -15.76 -21.29
C LYS A 79 5.71 -16.10 -20.07
N GLU A 80 6.20 -15.78 -18.88
CA GLU A 80 5.48 -15.93 -17.63
C GLU A 80 5.66 -14.65 -16.82
N PRO A 81 4.61 -14.16 -16.13
CA PRO A 81 4.73 -12.99 -15.26
C PRO A 81 5.64 -13.29 -14.06
N TYR A 82 6.31 -12.27 -13.60
CA TYR A 82 7.03 -12.32 -12.33
C TYR A 82 6.03 -12.34 -11.16
N VAL A 83 6.23 -13.25 -10.20
CA VAL A 83 5.38 -13.37 -9.00
C VAL A 83 6.24 -13.26 -7.75
N GLY A 84 6.11 -12.16 -7.03
CA GLY A 84 6.65 -12.00 -5.69
C GLY A 84 5.57 -12.28 -4.64
N GLN A 85 5.91 -13.03 -3.60
CA GLN A 85 4.97 -13.36 -2.53
C GLN A 85 5.60 -13.21 -1.15
N THR A 86 4.79 -12.78 -0.18
CA THR A 86 5.15 -12.79 1.24
C THR A 86 3.94 -13.09 2.10
N ILE A 87 4.18 -13.60 3.30
CA ILE A 87 3.12 -13.72 4.30
C ILE A 87 2.70 -12.33 4.80
N LEU A 88 1.46 -12.18 5.21
CA LEU A 88 1.02 -11.01 5.96
C LEU A 88 1.60 -11.09 7.38
N VAL A 89 2.43 -10.11 7.75
CA VAL A 89 3.08 -10.06 9.06
C VAL A 89 2.23 -9.34 10.10
N SER A 90 1.45 -8.35 9.67
CA SER A 90 0.56 -7.59 10.54
C SER A 90 -0.90 -7.56 10.06
N GLY A 91 -1.15 -7.81 8.78
CA GLY A 91 -2.44 -7.57 8.15
C GLY A 91 -2.71 -6.08 7.86
N GLU A 92 -1.82 -5.19 8.27
CA GLU A 92 -1.83 -3.78 7.91
C GLU A 92 -1.11 -3.59 6.58
N ILE A 93 -1.83 -3.25 5.52
CA ILE A 93 -1.36 -3.28 4.14
C ILE A 93 -0.05 -2.50 3.93
N ALA A 94 0.12 -1.36 4.60
CA ALA A 94 1.34 -0.54 4.48
C ALA A 94 2.56 -1.26 5.07
N GLU A 95 2.41 -1.89 6.22
CA GLU A 95 3.48 -2.65 6.88
C GLU A 95 3.83 -3.90 6.09
N ASP A 96 2.83 -4.62 5.60
CA ASP A 96 3.02 -5.84 4.80
C ASP A 96 3.68 -5.53 3.44
N LEU A 97 3.37 -4.39 2.80
CA LEU A 97 4.06 -3.93 1.61
C LEU A 97 5.50 -3.50 1.90
N THR A 98 5.75 -2.84 3.02
CA THR A 98 7.13 -2.51 3.46
C THR A 98 7.94 -3.80 3.63
N TYR A 99 7.36 -4.81 4.27
CA TYR A 99 7.97 -6.12 4.43
C TYR A 99 8.21 -6.83 3.08
N TYR A 100 7.23 -6.76 2.15
CA TYR A 100 7.37 -7.29 0.79
C TYR A 100 8.55 -6.66 0.05
N TYR A 101 8.67 -5.34 0.06
CA TYR A 101 9.79 -4.65 -0.59
C TYR A 101 11.15 -5.08 -0.01
N ALA A 102 11.23 -5.20 1.30
CA ALA A 102 12.48 -5.60 1.97
C ALA A 102 12.87 -7.05 1.66
N THR A 103 11.90 -7.97 1.64
CA THR A 103 12.17 -9.41 1.56
C THR A 103 12.13 -9.96 0.14
N SER A 104 11.20 -9.50 -0.69
CA SER A 104 11.02 -10.01 -2.05
C SER A 104 11.74 -9.17 -3.10
N GLU A 105 11.72 -7.84 -2.96
CA GLU A 105 12.39 -6.94 -3.91
C GLU A 105 13.77 -6.48 -3.44
N GLN A 106 14.14 -6.78 -2.20
CA GLN A 106 15.41 -6.38 -1.58
C GLN A 106 15.67 -4.87 -1.66
N THR A 107 14.61 -4.09 -1.65
CA THR A 107 14.64 -2.64 -1.75
C THR A 107 14.16 -2.03 -0.43
N PRO A 108 15.04 -1.39 0.36
CA PRO A 108 14.64 -0.71 1.57
C PRO A 108 13.61 0.38 1.26
N SER A 109 12.42 0.23 1.82
CA SER A 109 11.28 1.08 1.49
C SER A 109 10.50 1.46 2.74
N SER A 110 9.84 2.61 2.70
CA SER A 110 8.83 3.02 3.66
C SER A 110 7.51 3.24 2.93
N VAL A 111 6.48 2.55 3.36
CA VAL A 111 5.13 2.66 2.79
C VAL A 111 4.20 3.25 3.83
N ALA A 112 3.51 4.31 3.48
CA ALA A 112 2.42 4.87 4.28
C ALA A 112 1.13 4.86 3.46
N LEU A 113 0.08 4.34 4.05
CA LEU A 113 -1.25 4.29 3.46
C LEU A 113 -2.28 4.76 4.48
N GLY A 114 -3.32 5.39 4.00
CA GLY A 114 -4.43 5.77 4.85
C GLY A 114 -5.75 5.85 4.09
N VAL A 115 -6.83 5.55 4.81
CA VAL A 115 -8.19 5.80 4.38
C VAL A 115 -8.96 6.45 5.54
N LEU A 116 -9.65 7.52 5.25
CA LEU A 116 -10.56 8.21 6.17
C LEU A 116 -11.97 8.02 5.68
N MET A 117 -12.84 7.54 6.57
CA MET A 117 -14.24 7.27 6.26
C MET A 117 -15.15 8.38 6.77
N ASN A 118 -16.22 8.66 6.04
CA ASN A 118 -17.35 9.42 6.52
C ASN A 118 -18.22 8.56 7.45
N LYS A 119 -19.13 9.21 8.16
CA LYS A 119 -20.10 8.51 9.06
C LYS A 119 -21.09 7.60 8.32
N ASP A 120 -21.26 7.80 7.03
CA ASP A 120 -22.10 6.99 6.14
C ASP A 120 -21.36 5.83 5.48
N ASN A 121 -20.13 5.52 5.94
CA ASN A 121 -19.23 4.50 5.41
C ASN A 121 -18.73 4.76 3.98
N THR A 122 -18.85 5.97 3.47
CA THR A 122 -18.16 6.36 2.22
C THR A 122 -16.72 6.80 2.51
N VAL A 123 -15.83 6.62 1.52
CA VAL A 123 -14.45 7.08 1.63
C VAL A 123 -14.42 8.61 1.52
N ARG A 124 -13.89 9.28 2.55
CA ARG A 124 -13.71 10.74 2.56
C ARG A 124 -12.36 11.12 1.94
N GLN A 125 -11.29 10.47 2.38
CA GLN A 125 -9.93 10.65 1.87
C GLN A 125 -9.24 9.29 1.79
N ALA A 126 -8.43 9.09 0.76
CA ALA A 126 -7.54 7.94 0.65
C ALA A 126 -6.25 8.36 -0.04
N GLY A 127 -5.11 7.98 0.51
CA GLY A 127 -3.83 8.32 -0.07
C GLY A 127 -2.69 7.62 0.63
N GLY A 128 -1.48 7.91 0.16
CA GLY A 128 -0.27 7.32 0.71
C GLY A 128 0.97 7.80 -0.03
N PHE A 129 2.10 7.25 0.38
CA PHE A 129 3.37 7.37 -0.34
C PHE A 129 4.18 6.08 -0.23
N ILE A 130 5.08 5.90 -1.16
CA ILE A 130 6.15 4.90 -1.13
C ILE A 130 7.46 5.65 -1.30
N ILE A 131 8.37 5.48 -0.34
CA ILE A 131 9.73 6.02 -0.40
C ILE A 131 10.68 4.85 -0.48
N GLN A 132 11.57 4.86 -1.47
CA GLN A 132 12.56 3.82 -1.67
C GLN A 132 13.95 4.42 -1.62
N LEU A 133 14.87 3.78 -0.89
CA LEU A 133 16.25 4.21 -0.85
C LEU A 133 16.97 3.78 -2.14
N MET A 134 17.60 4.76 -2.78
CA MET A 134 18.48 4.48 -3.91
C MET A 134 19.76 3.78 -3.44
N PRO A 135 20.33 2.87 -4.26
CA PRO A 135 21.61 2.25 -3.94
C PRO A 135 22.69 3.30 -3.67
N GLY A 136 23.38 3.16 -2.54
CA GLY A 136 24.43 4.08 -2.14
C GLY A 136 23.93 5.36 -1.43
N ALA A 137 22.67 5.42 -1.02
CA ALA A 137 22.17 6.49 -0.17
C ALA A 137 23.03 6.63 1.10
N SER A 138 23.42 7.86 1.44
CA SER A 138 24.25 8.10 2.63
C SER A 138 23.45 7.99 3.92
N GLU A 139 24.10 7.63 5.02
CA GLU A 139 23.49 7.59 6.35
C GLU A 139 22.82 8.92 6.75
N ALA A 140 23.37 10.04 6.29
CA ALA A 140 22.80 11.36 6.54
C ALA A 140 21.43 11.54 5.85
N VAL A 141 21.28 11.03 4.62
CA VAL A 141 20.01 11.04 3.89
C VAL A 141 19.00 10.11 4.56
N ILE A 142 19.44 8.89 4.94
CA ILE A 142 18.58 7.91 5.62
C ILE A 142 18.04 8.50 6.91
N SER A 143 18.91 9.02 7.78
CA SER A 143 18.51 9.62 9.06
C SER A 143 17.59 10.84 8.90
N ALA A 144 17.81 11.66 7.86
CA ALA A 144 16.94 12.80 7.58
C ALA A 144 15.53 12.36 7.14
N LEU A 145 15.45 11.34 6.27
CA LEU A 145 14.18 10.75 5.84
C LEU A 145 13.43 10.09 6.99
N GLU A 146 14.10 9.28 7.81
CA GLU A 146 13.51 8.63 8.99
C GLU A 146 12.90 9.66 9.94
N LYS A 147 13.63 10.74 10.22
CA LYS A 147 13.13 11.84 11.04
C LYS A 147 11.87 12.46 10.44
N LYS A 148 11.90 12.78 9.14
CA LYS A 148 10.76 13.40 8.44
C LYS A 148 9.54 12.50 8.38
N ILE A 149 9.73 11.21 8.08
CA ILE A 149 8.65 10.21 8.07
C ILE A 149 8.05 10.08 9.46
N GLY A 150 8.87 10.08 10.52
CA GLY A 150 8.43 10.03 11.90
C GLY A 150 7.58 11.23 12.37
N GLU A 151 7.71 12.38 11.70
CA GLU A 151 6.89 13.57 11.94
C GLU A 151 5.49 13.47 11.30
N ILE A 152 5.28 12.54 10.36
CA ILE A 152 4.00 12.34 9.67
C ILE A 152 3.12 11.37 10.48
N HIS A 153 2.22 11.91 11.29
CA HIS A 153 1.32 11.10 12.11
C HIS A 153 0.19 10.43 11.32
N SER A 154 -0.29 11.06 10.24
CA SER A 154 -1.39 10.56 9.43
C SER A 154 -1.43 11.23 8.06
N ILE A 155 -1.29 10.42 7.02
CA ILE A 155 -1.42 10.88 5.63
C ILE A 155 -2.84 11.39 5.32
N THR A 156 -3.86 10.73 5.87
CA THR A 156 -5.26 11.13 5.65
C THR A 156 -5.60 12.44 6.32
N THR A 157 -4.99 12.76 7.46
CA THR A 157 -5.16 14.07 8.11
C THR A 157 -4.56 15.17 7.25
N LEU A 158 -3.39 14.95 6.65
CA LEU A 158 -2.79 15.92 5.73
C LEU A 158 -3.69 16.17 4.52
N LEU A 159 -4.24 15.13 3.91
CA LEU A 159 -5.17 15.24 2.80
C LEU A 159 -6.47 15.95 3.20
N ASP A 160 -6.98 15.67 4.38
CA ASP A 160 -8.26 16.21 4.87
C ASP A 160 -8.21 17.72 5.15
N VAL A 161 -7.04 18.24 5.49
CA VAL A 161 -6.84 19.71 5.63
C VAL A 161 -6.46 20.39 4.31
N GLY A 162 -6.52 19.67 3.18
CA GLY A 162 -6.38 20.24 1.83
C GLY A 162 -4.98 20.15 1.22
N ASN A 163 -4.07 19.39 1.82
CA ASN A 163 -2.79 19.12 1.15
C ASN A 163 -3.01 18.24 -0.08
N THR A 164 -2.25 18.52 -1.14
CA THR A 164 -2.17 17.68 -2.34
C THR A 164 -0.99 16.72 -2.23
N PRO A 165 -0.92 15.66 -3.08
CA PRO A 165 0.26 14.79 -3.13
C PRO A 165 1.56 15.57 -3.29
N GLU A 166 1.58 16.61 -4.13
CA GLU A 166 2.76 17.44 -4.39
C GLU A 166 3.19 18.22 -3.13
N THR A 167 2.24 18.81 -2.39
CA THR A 167 2.58 19.52 -1.15
C THR A 167 3.07 18.59 -0.06
N ILE A 168 2.54 17.35 0.00
CA ILE A 168 3.02 16.33 0.92
C ILE A 168 4.45 15.90 0.58
N LEU A 169 4.76 15.70 -0.71
CA LEU A 169 6.11 15.38 -1.16
C LEU A 169 7.11 16.49 -0.86
N GLN A 170 6.69 17.77 -0.93
CA GLN A 170 7.54 18.90 -0.54
C GLN A 170 7.81 18.98 0.96
N TYR A 171 6.93 18.40 1.77
CA TYR A 171 7.09 18.34 3.22
C TYR A 171 8.08 17.25 3.65
N ILE A 172 8.17 16.14 2.92
CA ILE A 172 9.09 15.03 3.14
C ILE A 172 10.49 15.41 2.65
#